data_8f254bb67fe804d25d263b9d2f4681a2
#
_entry.id   8f254bb67fe804d25d263b9d2f4681a2
#
_cell.length_a   1.000
_cell.length_b   1.000
_cell.length_c   1.000
_cell.angle_alpha   90.00
_cell.angle_beta   90.00
_cell.angle_gamma   90.00
#
_symmetry.space_group_name_H-M   'P 1'
#
loop_
_entity.id
_entity.type
_entity.pdbx_description
1 polymer ?
#
loop_
_entity_poly.entity_id
_entity_poly.type
_entity_poly.pdbx_seq_one_letter_code
_entity_poly.pdbx_strand_id
1 'polypeptide(L)' 'MTPAVPPYLNLWKTLYRAAVLETNKRVLPQRVSAAEEAVIARRREIFYSDGSPEEKEALEDALYALHAFKTAWQHGEAA' A
#
# COMPACT_ATOMS: atom_id res chain seq x y z
N MET A 1 18.19 -21.95 -5.70
CA MET A 1 17.42 -21.28 -4.72
C MET A 1 17.66 -19.77 -4.73
N THR A 2 17.57 -19.07 -5.49
CA THR A 2 17.75 -17.64 -5.51
C THR A 2 16.45 -16.95 -5.79
N PRO A 3 16.05 -16.09 -4.96
CA PRO A 3 14.83 -15.33 -5.24
C PRO A 3 15.08 -14.45 -6.44
N ALA A 4 14.20 -14.54 -7.37
CA ALA A 4 14.31 -13.72 -8.55
C ALA A 4 14.10 -12.25 -8.23
N VAL A 5 13.32 -11.97 -7.18
CA VAL A 5 12.91 -10.61 -6.89
C VAL A 5 13.31 -10.27 -5.46
N PRO A 6 14.04 -9.17 -5.27
CA PRO A 6 14.34 -8.73 -3.90
C PRO A 6 13.06 -8.47 -3.11
N PRO A 7 13.08 -8.76 -1.82
CA PRO A 7 11.87 -8.59 -1.02
C PRO A 7 11.31 -7.17 -1.06
N TYR A 8 12.17 -6.16 -1.14
CA TYR A 8 11.68 -4.79 -1.08
C TYR A 8 10.84 -4.42 -2.31
N LEU A 9 10.99 -5.13 -3.41
CA LEU A 9 10.19 -4.84 -4.59
C LEU A 9 8.73 -5.21 -4.40
N ASN A 10 8.45 -6.14 -3.49
CA ASN A 10 7.08 -6.54 -3.20
C ASN A 10 6.62 -6.07 -1.82
N LEU A 11 7.41 -5.24 -1.19
CA LEU A 11 7.10 -4.79 0.16
C LEU A 11 5.75 -4.09 0.22
N TRP A 12 5.43 -3.31 -0.79
CA TRP A 12 4.17 -2.59 -0.78
C TRP A 12 2.97 -3.55 -0.75
N LYS A 13 3.07 -4.68 -1.43
CA LYS A 13 1.98 -5.66 -1.42
C LYS A 13 1.79 -6.26 -0.05
N THR A 14 2.89 -6.58 0.62
CA THR A 14 2.83 -7.15 1.95
C THR A 14 2.22 -6.14 2.92
N LEU A 15 2.66 -4.91 2.87
CA LEU A 15 2.15 -3.87 3.76
C LEU A 15 0.69 -3.52 3.45
N TYR A 16 0.35 -3.50 2.18
CA TYR A 16 -1.03 -3.25 1.78
C TYR A 16 -1.95 -4.35 2.33
N ARG A 17 -1.54 -5.61 2.16
CA ARG A 17 -2.34 -6.73 2.66
C ARG A 17 -2.48 -6.65 4.17
N ALA A 18 -1.40 -6.31 4.87
CA ALA A 18 -1.45 -6.18 6.32
C ALA A 18 -2.46 -5.12 6.74
N ALA A 19 -2.51 -4.01 6.01
CA ALA A 19 -3.46 -2.95 6.33
C ALA A 19 -4.90 -3.40 6.08
N VAL A 20 -5.12 -4.05 4.95
CA VAL A 20 -6.47 -4.47 4.59
C VAL A 20 -7.02 -5.51 5.58
N LEU A 21 -6.15 -6.39 6.07
CA LEU A 21 -6.56 -7.46 6.96
C LEU A 21 -6.50 -7.07 8.44
N GLU A 22 -6.02 -5.88 8.74
CA GLU A 22 -5.90 -5.47 10.13
C GLU A 22 -7.27 -5.22 10.75
N THR A 23 -7.53 -5.86 11.87
CA THR A 23 -8.80 -5.69 12.57
C THR A 23 -8.68 -4.79 13.79
N ASN A 24 -7.46 -4.53 14.26
CA ASN A 24 -7.25 -3.68 15.42
C ASN A 24 -7.23 -2.22 15.00
N LYS A 25 -8.24 -1.48 15.38
CA LYS A 25 -8.38 -0.09 14.96
C LYS A 25 -7.25 0.80 15.46
N ARG A 26 -6.60 0.42 16.55
CA ARG A 26 -5.49 1.21 17.07
C ARG A 26 -4.25 1.10 16.20
N VAL A 27 -4.08 -0.06 15.58
CA VAL A 27 -2.91 -0.33 14.74
C VAL A 27 -3.16 0.07 13.30
N LEU A 28 -4.43 0.11 12.89
CA LEU A 28 -4.78 0.33 11.50
C LEU A 28 -4.16 1.60 10.90
N PRO A 29 -4.19 2.77 11.57
CA PRO A 29 -3.58 3.97 10.97
C PRO A 29 -2.10 3.78 10.66
N GLN A 30 -1.37 3.10 11.54
CA GLN A 30 0.05 2.84 11.29
C GLN A 30 0.23 1.92 10.09
N ARG A 31 -0.61 0.88 10.01
CA ARG A 31 -0.53 -0.05 8.89
C ARG A 31 -0.81 0.64 7.57
N VAL A 32 -1.81 1.51 7.56
CA VAL A 32 -2.17 2.21 6.34
C VAL A 32 -1.09 3.20 5.94
N SER A 33 -0.53 3.94 6.91
CA SER A 33 0.56 4.86 6.61
C SER A 33 1.77 4.14 6.03
N ALA A 34 2.15 3.01 6.62
CA ALA A 34 3.28 2.25 6.14
C ALA A 34 3.02 1.75 4.72
N ALA A 35 1.80 1.28 4.46
CA ALA A 35 1.45 0.81 3.13
C ALA A 35 1.46 1.95 2.12
N GLU A 36 0.95 3.11 2.49
CA GLU A 36 0.95 4.25 1.59
C GLU A 36 2.37 4.65 1.21
N GLU A 37 3.24 4.71 2.20
CA GLU A 37 4.62 5.09 1.93
C GLU A 37 5.29 4.11 0.99
N ALA A 38 5.04 2.82 1.20
CA ALA A 38 5.64 1.81 0.35
C ALA A 38 5.08 1.88 -1.08
N VAL A 39 3.78 2.12 -1.22
CA VAL A 39 3.16 2.25 -2.53
C VAL A 39 3.73 3.47 -3.26
N ILE A 40 3.84 4.59 -2.57
CA ILE A 40 4.36 5.80 -3.20
C ILE A 40 5.81 5.61 -3.61
N ALA A 41 6.61 4.98 -2.76
CA ALA A 41 8.00 4.73 -3.09
C ALA A 41 8.13 3.85 -4.32
N ARG A 42 7.30 2.80 -4.40
CA ARG A 42 7.36 1.91 -5.55
C ARG A 42 6.88 2.61 -6.83
N ARG A 43 5.84 3.44 -6.72
CA ARG A 43 5.39 4.22 -7.87
C ARG A 43 6.51 5.09 -8.41
N ARG A 44 7.26 5.70 -7.52
CA ARG A 44 8.38 6.56 -7.94
C ARG A 44 9.44 5.74 -8.64
N GLU A 45 9.73 4.54 -8.12
CA GLU A 45 10.72 3.68 -8.75
C GLU A 45 10.33 3.32 -10.18
N ILE A 46 9.10 2.87 -10.37
CA ILE A 46 8.70 2.44 -11.70
C ILE A 46 8.50 3.60 -12.66
N PHE A 47 8.27 4.79 -12.13
CA PHE A 47 8.19 5.98 -12.97
C PHE A 47 9.51 6.21 -13.69
N TYR A 48 10.63 5.94 -13.02
CA TYR A 48 11.94 6.14 -13.61
C TYR A 48 12.49 4.90 -14.28
N SER A 49 11.96 3.73 -13.96
CA SER A 49 12.54 2.49 -14.45
C SER A 49 11.65 1.73 -15.42
N ASP A 50 10.57 2.33 -15.86
CA ASP A 50 9.77 1.73 -16.92
C ASP A 50 9.08 0.44 -16.45
N GLY A 51 8.41 0.50 -15.31
CA GLY A 51 7.70 -0.65 -14.77
C GLY A 51 6.51 -1.05 -15.63
N SER A 52 5.96 -2.22 -15.35
CA SER A 52 4.86 -2.75 -16.15
C SER A 52 3.58 -1.96 -15.91
N PRO A 53 2.73 -1.85 -16.93
CA PRO A 53 1.45 -1.19 -16.76
C PRO A 53 0.58 -1.84 -15.70
N GLU A 54 0.67 -3.16 -15.58
CA GLU A 54 -0.12 -3.87 -14.58
C GLU A 54 0.26 -3.47 -13.17
N GLU A 55 1.56 -3.35 -12.90
CA GLU A 55 2.00 -2.94 -11.58
C GLU A 55 1.60 -1.51 -11.30
N LYS A 56 1.73 -0.65 -12.30
CA LYS A 56 1.34 0.74 -12.14
C LYS A 56 -0.12 0.87 -11.76
N GLU A 57 -0.97 0.12 -12.43
CA GLU A 57 -2.39 0.14 -12.16
C GLU A 57 -2.68 -0.41 -10.77
N ALA A 58 -2.00 -1.49 -10.39
CA ALA A 58 -2.18 -2.08 -9.08
C ALA A 58 -1.78 -1.11 -7.97
N LEU A 59 -0.72 -0.35 -8.19
CA LEU A 59 -0.28 0.63 -7.20
C LEU A 59 -1.31 1.75 -7.04
N GLU A 60 -1.89 2.20 -8.14
CA GLU A 60 -2.90 3.24 -8.06
C GLU A 60 -4.16 2.75 -7.38
N ASP A 61 -4.56 1.51 -7.69
CA ASP A 61 -5.71 0.92 -7.02
C ASP A 61 -5.46 0.79 -5.53
N ALA A 62 -4.26 0.37 -5.14
CA ALA A 62 -3.92 0.24 -3.73
C ALA A 62 -3.97 1.58 -3.03
N LEU A 63 -3.45 2.61 -3.67
CA LEU A 63 -3.46 3.94 -3.08
C LEU A 63 -4.88 4.44 -2.89
N TYR A 64 -5.71 4.22 -3.88
CA TYR A 64 -7.11 4.60 -3.79
C TYR A 64 -7.79 3.91 -2.61
N ALA A 65 -7.57 2.60 -2.47
CA ALA A 65 -8.17 1.84 -1.38
C ALA A 65 -7.67 2.33 -0.02
N LEU A 66 -6.38 2.64 0.09
CA LEU A 66 -5.83 3.12 1.35
C LEU A 66 -6.42 4.47 1.72
N HIS A 67 -6.62 5.33 0.74
CA HIS A 67 -7.28 6.61 0.97
C HIS A 67 -8.71 6.42 1.43
N ALA A 68 -9.41 5.46 0.85
CA ALA A 68 -10.78 5.16 1.25
C ALA A 68 -10.83 4.70 2.71
N PHE A 69 -9.87 3.89 3.12
CA PHE A 69 -9.77 3.48 4.50
C PHE A 69 -9.61 4.67 5.43
N LYS A 70 -8.70 5.57 5.08
CA LYS A 70 -8.45 6.75 5.91
C LYS A 70 -9.72 7.59 6.04
N THR A 71 -10.38 7.82 4.93
CA THR A 71 -11.61 8.61 4.95
C THR A 71 -12.67 7.95 5.79
N ALA A 72 -12.80 6.64 5.66
CA ALA A 72 -13.84 5.91 6.38
C ALA A 72 -13.66 6.02 7.88
N TRP A 73 -12.44 5.79 8.38
CA TRP A 73 -12.29 5.81 9.82
C TRP A 73 -12.30 7.23 10.37
N GLN A 74 -11.84 8.22 9.61
CA GLN A 74 -11.91 9.60 10.06
C GLN A 74 -13.36 10.04 10.21
N HIS A 75 -14.20 9.67 9.25
CA HIS A 75 -15.61 10.03 9.32
C HIS A 75 -16.35 9.18 10.35
N GLY A 76 -16.00 7.90 10.43
CA GLY A 76 -16.64 7.02 11.40
C GLY A 76 -16.42 7.46 12.82
N GLU A 77 -15.24 7.96 13.13
CA GLU A 77 -14.95 8.42 14.47
C GLU A 77 -15.70 9.70 14.81
N ALA A 78 -15.98 10.49 13.82
CA ALA A 78 -16.72 11.71 14.05
C ALA A 78 -18.17 11.41 14.42
N ALA A 79 -18.66 10.28 14.01
CA ALA A 79 -19.99 9.87 14.38
C ALA A 79 -20.01 9.33 15.79
#